data_8eeaf0b304b7ae221cff2aebb55e05b3
#
_entry.id   8eeaf0b304b7ae221cff2aebb55e05b3
#
_cell.length_a   1.000
_cell.length_b   1.000
_cell.length_c   1.000
_cell.angle_alpha   90.00
_cell.angle_beta   90.00
_cell.angle_gamma   90.00
#
_symmetry.space_group_name_H-M   'P 1'
#
loop_
_entity.id
_entity.type
_entity.pdbx_description
1 polymer ?
#
loop_
_entity_poly.entity_id
_entity_poly.type
_entity_poly.pdbx_seq_one_letter_code
_entity_poly.pdbx_strand_id
1 'polypeptide(L)'
;MPYRFAGRVVREGVSQLLLARENDVLPVQEGDMLEGGYRVESIGAEDITLLYLPLGVRQRLSASGSALGSRLAQVRWQGPERVKAGEPFTVVLRVTSEEPLRVSPLEVSFDAELLEPVSVRAGKLFVEGFAYRTGSDGTIVVGPSGRARDAGQVAADAELVVFVFKPLRAAAAVELKLTSLVLQGAAGKPIPAEPPGAYRAAITP
;
A
#
# COMPACT_ATOMS: atom_id res chain seq x y z
N MET A 1 -7.68 -10.09 25.82
CA MET A 1 -6.24 -9.94 25.55
C MET A 1 -5.96 -8.52 25.06
N PRO A 2 -5.04 -7.75 25.68
CA PRO A 2 -4.83 -6.35 25.34
C PRO A 2 -3.93 -6.14 24.11
N TYR A 3 -3.26 -7.18 23.62
CA TYR A 3 -2.34 -7.12 22.49
C TYR A 3 -2.97 -7.61 21.20
N ARG A 4 -2.59 -6.99 20.08
CA ARG A 4 -2.99 -7.34 18.72
C ARG A 4 -1.75 -7.40 17.83
N PHE A 5 -1.75 -8.27 16.84
CA PHE A 5 -0.72 -8.26 15.82
C PHE A 5 -0.79 -6.97 15.01
N ALA A 6 0.33 -6.25 14.86
CA ALA A 6 0.41 -4.98 14.14
C ALA A 6 1.19 -5.08 12.83
N GLY A 7 1.97 -6.14 12.66
CA GLY A 7 2.76 -6.33 11.44
C GLY A 7 4.10 -6.98 11.69
N ARG A 8 4.88 -7.09 10.62
CA ARG A 8 6.26 -7.59 10.64
C ARG A 8 7.15 -6.60 9.88
N VAL A 9 8.26 -6.21 10.45
CA VAL A 9 9.26 -5.32 9.84
C VAL A 9 10.56 -6.09 9.68
N VAL A 10 11.18 -5.99 8.51
CA VAL A 10 12.52 -6.51 8.28
C VAL A 10 13.50 -5.33 8.34
N ARG A 11 14.39 -5.34 9.34
CA ARG A 11 15.47 -4.38 9.48
C ARG A 11 16.80 -5.13 9.43
N GLU A 12 17.70 -4.74 8.53
CA GLU A 12 19.05 -5.32 8.41
C GLU A 12 19.04 -6.86 8.29
N GLY A 13 18.03 -7.42 7.62
CA GLY A 13 17.89 -8.88 7.49
C GLY A 13 17.26 -9.59 8.69
N VAL A 14 16.95 -8.87 9.78
CA VAL A 14 16.26 -9.41 10.97
C VAL A 14 14.77 -9.06 10.89
N SER A 15 13.94 -10.11 10.93
CA SER A 15 12.48 -9.94 10.98
C SER A 15 12.05 -9.66 12.41
N GLN A 16 11.52 -8.47 12.66
CA GLN A 16 10.92 -8.09 13.93
C GLN A 16 9.41 -8.06 13.81
N LEU A 17 8.74 -8.60 14.80
CA LEU A 17 7.30 -8.60 14.89
C LEU A 17 6.83 -7.38 15.67
N LEU A 18 5.71 -6.80 15.23
CA LEU A 18 5.09 -5.65 15.87
C LEU A 18 3.78 -6.07 16.53
N LEU A 19 3.61 -5.75 17.80
CA LEU A 19 2.35 -5.85 18.53
C LEU A 19 1.79 -4.47 18.81
N ALA A 20 0.48 -4.30 18.66
CA ALA A 20 -0.23 -3.10 19.05
C ALA A 20 -0.97 -3.31 20.37
N ARG A 21 -0.91 -2.32 21.25
CA ARG A 21 -1.73 -2.19 22.46
C ARG A 21 -2.28 -0.77 22.51
N GLU A 22 -3.59 -0.66 22.49
CA GLU A 22 -4.27 0.66 22.43
C GLU A 22 -3.77 1.49 21.23
N ASN A 23 -2.96 2.51 21.47
CA ASN A 23 -2.38 3.39 20.44
C ASN A 23 -0.87 3.17 20.22
N ASP A 24 -0.24 2.28 20.97
CA ASP A 24 1.20 2.03 20.91
C ASP A 24 1.51 0.79 20.07
N VAL A 25 2.57 0.87 19.28
CA VAL A 25 3.12 -0.25 18.51
C VAL A 25 4.51 -0.57 19.02
N LEU A 26 4.70 -1.80 19.47
CA LEU A 26 5.92 -2.27 20.12
C LEU A 26 6.57 -3.36 19.25
N PRO A 27 7.84 -3.22 18.89
CA PRO A 27 8.61 -4.34 18.35
C PRO A 27 8.83 -5.39 19.44
N VAL A 28 8.62 -6.65 19.10
CA VAL A 28 8.74 -7.75 20.06
C VAL A 28 9.56 -8.90 19.49
N GLN A 29 10.21 -9.61 20.40
CA GLN A 29 10.98 -10.85 20.15
C GLN A 29 10.53 -11.94 21.11
N GLU A 30 10.89 -13.20 20.79
CA GLU A 30 10.64 -14.30 21.72
C GLU A 30 11.39 -14.07 23.04
N GLY A 31 10.67 -14.27 24.12
CA GLY A 31 11.16 -14.05 25.48
C GLY A 31 10.85 -12.69 26.08
N ASP A 32 10.43 -11.71 25.25
CA ASP A 32 10.14 -10.36 25.72
C ASP A 32 9.00 -10.33 26.76
N MET A 33 9.22 -9.51 27.78
CA MET A 33 8.22 -9.21 28.80
C MET A 33 7.41 -7.99 28.37
N LEU A 34 6.11 -8.17 28.28
CA LEU A 34 5.18 -7.12 27.89
C LEU A 34 4.42 -6.60 29.12
N GLU A 35 3.97 -5.37 29.05
CA GLU A 35 3.15 -4.78 30.11
C GLU A 35 1.87 -5.58 30.37
N GLY A 36 1.37 -5.52 31.60
CA GLY A 36 0.19 -6.29 32.02
C GLY A 36 0.48 -7.76 32.30
N GLY A 37 1.76 -8.14 32.47
CA GLY A 37 2.16 -9.48 32.88
C GLY A 37 2.14 -10.53 31.77
N TYR A 38 2.35 -10.13 30.54
CA TYR A 38 2.49 -11.03 29.40
C TYR A 38 3.95 -11.27 29.05
N ARG A 39 4.25 -12.47 28.56
CA ARG A 39 5.55 -12.82 27.97
C ARG A 39 5.32 -13.40 26.57
N VAL A 40 6.14 -12.99 25.62
CA VAL A 40 6.17 -13.60 24.29
C VAL A 40 6.84 -14.98 24.42
N GLU A 41 6.07 -16.05 24.29
CA GLU A 41 6.56 -17.42 24.43
C GLU A 41 7.12 -17.97 23.12
N SER A 42 6.45 -17.71 22.01
CA SER A 42 6.94 -18.11 20.68
C SER A 42 6.35 -17.22 19.57
N ILE A 43 7.13 -17.07 18.50
CA ILE A 43 6.75 -16.34 17.29
C ILE A 43 6.81 -17.29 16.11
N GLY A 44 5.65 -17.82 15.67
CA GLY A 44 5.50 -18.64 14.49
C GLY A 44 5.35 -17.84 13.20
N ALA A 45 5.23 -18.55 12.07
CA ALA A 45 4.96 -17.93 10.78
C ALA A 45 3.56 -17.31 10.71
N GLU A 46 2.58 -17.96 11.33
CA GLU A 46 1.16 -17.59 11.26
C GLU A 46 0.54 -17.26 12.63
N ASP A 47 1.26 -17.49 13.74
CA ASP A 47 0.77 -17.23 15.07
C ASP A 47 1.86 -16.77 16.04
N ILE A 48 1.42 -16.12 17.11
CA ILE A 48 2.23 -15.69 18.24
C ILE A 48 1.58 -16.25 19.49
N THR A 49 2.38 -16.90 20.32
CA THR A 49 1.91 -17.37 21.61
C THR A 49 2.36 -16.40 22.70
N LEU A 50 1.42 -15.81 23.40
CA LEU A 50 1.65 -15.01 24.59
C LEU A 50 1.27 -15.82 25.83
N LEU A 51 2.16 -15.83 26.82
CA LEU A 51 1.90 -16.42 28.14
C LEU A 51 1.49 -15.30 29.11
N TYR A 52 0.27 -15.38 29.63
CA TYR A 52 -0.16 -14.51 30.72
C TYR A 52 0.32 -15.08 32.07
N LEU A 53 1.34 -14.48 32.63
CA LEU A 53 2.07 -14.99 33.80
C LEU A 53 1.22 -15.13 35.06
N PRO A 54 0.31 -14.16 35.40
CA PRO A 54 -0.48 -14.28 36.63
C PRO A 54 -1.36 -15.52 36.72
N LEU A 55 -1.78 -16.06 35.57
CA LEU A 55 -2.65 -17.23 35.50
C LEU A 55 -2.00 -18.43 34.80
N GLY A 56 -0.79 -18.31 34.27
CA GLY A 56 -0.12 -19.33 33.46
C GLY A 56 -0.86 -19.71 32.18
N VAL A 57 -1.73 -18.81 31.67
CA VAL A 57 -2.57 -19.10 30.51
C VAL A 57 -1.87 -18.69 29.22
N ARG A 58 -1.78 -19.63 28.28
CA ARG A 58 -1.30 -19.36 26.91
C ARG A 58 -2.44 -18.82 26.07
N GLN A 59 -2.15 -17.74 25.35
CA GLN A 59 -3.08 -17.09 24.41
C GLN A 59 -2.40 -17.01 23.05
N ARG A 60 -3.08 -17.46 22.00
CA ARG A 60 -2.59 -17.36 20.62
C ARG A 60 -3.15 -16.11 19.95
N LEU A 61 -2.27 -15.39 19.30
CA LEU A 61 -2.56 -14.32 18.36
C LEU A 61 -2.24 -14.83 16.97
N SER A 62 -3.21 -14.77 16.06
CA SER A 62 -2.92 -15.05 14.67
C SER A 62 -1.98 -13.96 14.12
N ALA A 63 -0.81 -14.35 13.63
CA ALA A 63 0.12 -13.50 12.90
C ALA A 63 -0.25 -13.39 11.41
N SER A 64 -1.22 -14.18 10.96
CA SER A 64 -1.95 -13.95 9.72
C SER A 64 -2.94 -12.84 10.00
N GLY A 65 -2.57 -11.64 9.59
CA GLY A 65 -3.18 -10.34 9.78
C GLY A 65 -4.69 -10.20 9.85
N SER A 66 -5.36 -10.83 10.82
CA SER A 66 -6.81 -10.71 10.95
C SER A 66 -7.30 -9.52 11.79
N ALA A 67 -6.43 -8.75 12.42
CA ALA A 67 -6.87 -7.55 13.13
C ALA A 67 -6.36 -6.23 12.50
N LEU A 68 -5.32 -6.28 11.65
CA LEU A 68 -4.93 -5.19 10.76
C LEU A 68 -5.26 -5.52 9.29
N GLY A 69 -5.53 -6.78 8.97
CA GLY A 69 -5.93 -7.21 7.63
C GLY A 69 -7.25 -6.61 7.15
N SER A 70 -8.14 -6.19 8.08
CA SER A 70 -9.35 -5.44 7.72
C SER A 70 -9.12 -3.94 7.52
N ARG A 71 -7.93 -3.43 7.80
CA ARG A 71 -7.64 -1.99 7.69
C ARG A 71 -6.54 -1.65 6.70
N LEU A 72 -5.86 -2.65 6.14
CA LEU A 72 -4.89 -2.44 5.08
C LEU A 72 -5.62 -2.13 3.79
N ALA A 73 -5.36 -0.95 3.25
CA ALA A 73 -5.80 -0.67 1.90
C ALA A 73 -4.97 -1.52 0.92
N GLN A 74 -5.64 -2.24 0.06
CA GLN A 74 -4.98 -3.02 -1.00
C GLN A 74 -4.89 -2.16 -2.25
N VAL A 75 -3.69 -2.06 -2.79
CA VAL A 75 -3.44 -1.31 -4.03
C VAL A 75 -2.97 -2.30 -5.10
N ARG A 76 -3.53 -2.18 -6.30
CA ARG A 76 -3.17 -3.06 -7.40
C ARG A 76 -3.14 -2.33 -8.74
N TRP A 77 -2.29 -2.80 -9.63
CA TRP A 77 -2.26 -2.39 -11.02
C TRP A 77 -3.27 -3.20 -11.85
N GLN A 78 -3.87 -2.54 -12.81
CA GLN A 78 -4.70 -3.17 -13.84
C GLN A 78 -4.31 -2.60 -15.19
N GLY A 79 -3.93 -3.46 -16.13
CA GLY A 79 -3.55 -3.07 -17.48
C GLY A 79 -3.23 -4.30 -18.33
N PRO A 80 -2.97 -4.12 -19.64
CA PRO A 80 -2.63 -5.21 -20.55
C PRO A 80 -1.22 -5.73 -20.28
N GLU A 81 -1.01 -7.04 -20.42
CA GLU A 81 0.31 -7.67 -20.30
C GLU A 81 1.18 -7.49 -21.57
N ARG A 82 0.54 -7.15 -22.68
CA ARG A 82 1.20 -6.89 -23.97
C ARG A 82 0.62 -5.64 -24.59
N VAL A 83 1.49 -4.81 -25.11
CA VAL A 83 1.14 -3.56 -25.79
C VAL A 83 1.93 -3.46 -27.09
N LYS A 84 1.49 -2.60 -28.03
CA LYS A 84 2.13 -2.42 -29.31
C LYS A 84 2.85 -1.08 -29.38
N ALA A 85 4.05 -1.07 -29.94
CA ALA A 85 4.82 0.16 -30.13
C ALA A 85 4.02 1.18 -30.97
N GLY A 86 3.98 2.41 -30.50
CA GLY A 86 3.23 3.50 -31.15
C GLY A 86 1.75 3.56 -30.81
N GLU A 87 1.13 2.52 -30.23
CA GLU A 87 -0.29 2.50 -29.87
C GLU A 87 -0.48 2.84 -28.38
N PRO A 88 -1.30 3.86 -28.02
CA PRO A 88 -1.55 4.19 -26.63
C PRO A 88 -2.25 3.05 -25.87
N PHE A 89 -1.85 2.83 -24.62
CA PHE A 89 -2.48 1.87 -23.74
C PHE A 89 -2.78 2.47 -22.37
N THR A 90 -3.70 1.84 -21.65
CA THR A 90 -4.17 2.35 -20.37
C THR A 90 -3.73 1.42 -19.24
N VAL A 91 -3.20 2.02 -18.17
CA VAL A 91 -2.92 1.35 -16.90
C VAL A 91 -3.66 2.06 -15.79
N VAL A 92 -4.35 1.30 -14.94
CA VAL A 92 -5.15 1.82 -13.84
C VAL A 92 -4.52 1.38 -12.52
N LEU A 93 -4.32 2.31 -11.62
CA LEU A 93 -4.03 2.02 -10.24
C LEU A 93 -5.35 1.96 -9.48
N ARG A 94 -5.64 0.84 -8.85
CA ARG A 94 -6.88 0.60 -8.10
C ARG A 94 -6.61 0.43 -6.62
N VAL A 95 -7.58 0.79 -5.80
CA VAL A 95 -7.50 0.67 -4.35
C VAL A 95 -8.79 0.09 -3.77
N THR A 96 -8.62 -0.78 -2.78
CA THR A 96 -9.70 -1.30 -1.95
C THR A 96 -9.42 -0.93 -0.50
N SER A 97 -10.40 -0.37 0.19
CA SER A 97 -10.33 -0.04 1.60
C SER A 97 -11.71 -0.16 2.23
N GLU A 98 -11.77 -0.77 3.41
CA GLU A 98 -13.00 -0.84 4.22
C GLU A 98 -13.27 0.47 4.98
N GLU A 99 -12.22 1.27 5.19
CA GLU A 99 -12.34 2.58 5.84
C GLU A 99 -12.40 3.69 4.79
N PRO A 100 -13.16 4.77 5.06
CA PRO A 100 -13.11 5.97 4.23
C PRO A 100 -11.68 6.50 4.13
N LEU A 101 -11.18 6.67 2.92
CA LEU A 101 -9.82 7.13 2.70
C LEU A 101 -9.75 8.40 1.88
N ARG A 102 -8.70 9.15 2.09
CA ARG A 102 -8.25 10.29 1.29
C ARG A 102 -6.91 9.95 0.69
N VAL A 103 -6.67 10.44 -0.48
CA VAL A 103 -5.41 10.24 -1.20
C VAL A 103 -4.53 11.44 -0.96
N SER A 104 -3.34 11.21 -0.44
CA SER A 104 -2.24 12.16 -0.47
C SER A 104 -1.49 12.05 -1.80
N PRO A 105 -0.54 12.93 -2.08
CA PRO A 105 0.27 12.79 -3.27
C PRO A 105 0.85 11.39 -3.39
N LEU A 106 0.76 10.83 -4.58
CA LEU A 106 1.39 9.57 -4.96
C LEU A 106 2.43 9.81 -6.07
N GLU A 107 3.39 8.94 -6.14
CA GLU A 107 4.46 9.03 -7.13
C GLU A 107 4.64 7.69 -7.84
N VAL A 108 4.72 7.75 -9.17
CA VAL A 108 4.93 6.60 -10.05
C VAL A 108 6.16 6.86 -10.88
N SER A 109 7.06 5.88 -10.93
CA SER A 109 8.22 5.89 -11.84
C SER A 109 7.99 4.99 -13.04
N PHE A 110 8.51 5.40 -14.19
CA PHE A 110 8.46 4.67 -15.45
C PHE A 110 9.74 4.92 -16.26
N ASP A 111 9.99 4.10 -17.25
CA ASP A 111 11.11 4.29 -18.17
C ASP A 111 10.74 5.27 -19.28
N ALA A 112 11.25 6.50 -19.21
CA ALA A 112 10.99 7.56 -20.17
C ALA A 112 11.60 7.30 -21.57
N GLU A 113 12.54 6.37 -21.71
CA GLU A 113 13.06 5.95 -23.03
C GLU A 113 12.11 4.98 -23.75
N LEU A 114 11.24 4.30 -22.99
CA LEU A 114 10.30 3.31 -23.51
C LEU A 114 8.87 3.79 -23.55
N LEU A 115 8.49 4.72 -22.68
CA LEU A 115 7.12 5.22 -22.52
C LEU A 115 7.04 6.73 -22.55
N GLU A 116 6.06 7.23 -23.29
CA GLU A 116 5.62 8.62 -23.26
C GLU A 116 4.26 8.72 -22.53
N PRO A 117 4.13 9.51 -21.44
CA PRO A 117 2.84 9.73 -20.80
C PRO A 117 1.96 10.62 -21.68
N VAL A 118 0.83 10.09 -22.11
CA VAL A 118 -0.14 10.80 -22.96
C VAL A 118 -1.14 11.57 -22.11
N SER A 119 -1.68 10.92 -21.07
CA SER A 119 -2.61 11.55 -20.14
C SER A 119 -2.61 10.84 -18.79
N VAL A 120 -2.93 11.62 -17.76
CA VAL A 120 -3.18 11.12 -16.40
C VAL A 120 -4.54 11.66 -15.96
N ARG A 121 -5.41 10.78 -15.50
CA ARG A 121 -6.76 11.14 -15.06
C ARG A 121 -7.02 10.69 -13.64
N ALA A 122 -7.74 11.51 -12.89
CA ALA A 122 -8.21 11.16 -11.55
C ALA A 122 -9.22 10.02 -11.59
N GLY A 123 -9.09 9.11 -10.64
CA GLY A 123 -10.18 8.23 -10.26
C GLY A 123 -11.20 8.95 -9.37
N LYS A 124 -12.24 8.21 -8.97
CA LYS A 124 -13.38 8.75 -8.19
C LYS A 124 -13.03 9.25 -6.79
N LEU A 125 -11.85 8.91 -6.28
CA LEU A 125 -11.41 9.29 -4.94
C LEU A 125 -10.83 10.71 -4.85
N PHE A 126 -10.55 11.36 -5.99
CA PHE A 126 -10.12 12.76 -6.05
C PHE A 126 -11.31 13.70 -6.25
N VAL A 127 -12.13 13.86 -5.23
CA VAL A 127 -13.38 14.60 -5.29
C VAL A 127 -13.18 16.11 -5.43
N GLU A 128 -12.09 16.66 -4.90
CA GLU A 128 -11.86 18.11 -4.77
C GLU A 128 -10.87 18.70 -5.76
N GLY A 129 -10.56 17.97 -6.78
CA GLY A 129 -9.61 18.41 -7.80
C GLY A 129 -8.37 17.51 -7.82
N PHE A 130 -7.75 17.54 -8.96
CA PHE A 130 -6.66 16.66 -9.34
C PHE A 130 -5.60 17.47 -10.07
N ALA A 131 -4.38 17.28 -9.68
CA ALA A 131 -3.23 17.81 -10.38
C ALA A 131 -2.16 16.73 -10.55
N TYR A 132 -1.44 16.79 -11.65
CA TYR A 132 -0.27 15.96 -11.84
C TYR A 132 0.84 16.75 -12.52
N ARG A 133 2.04 16.26 -12.39
CA ARG A 133 3.19 16.74 -13.15
C ARG A 133 4.08 15.56 -13.50
N THR A 134 4.68 15.65 -14.67
CA THR A 134 5.62 14.67 -15.18
C THR A 134 7.02 15.26 -15.13
N GLY A 135 7.94 14.54 -14.51
CA GLY A 135 9.37 14.84 -14.53
C GLY A 135 10.04 14.27 -15.78
N SER A 136 11.12 14.90 -16.22
CA SER A 136 11.99 14.39 -17.30
C SER A 136 12.76 13.13 -16.91
N ASP A 137 12.78 12.79 -15.64
CA ASP A 137 13.41 11.61 -15.04
C ASP A 137 12.54 10.35 -15.09
N GLY A 138 11.38 10.41 -15.76
CA GLY A 138 10.42 9.30 -15.78
C GLY A 138 9.58 9.18 -14.53
N THR A 139 9.29 10.31 -13.88
CA THR A 139 8.46 10.36 -12.66
C THR A 139 7.14 11.08 -12.93
N ILE A 140 6.03 10.53 -12.45
CA ILE A 140 4.72 11.20 -12.42
C ILE A 140 4.30 11.36 -10.97
N VAL A 141 4.13 12.61 -10.54
CA VAL A 141 3.59 12.96 -9.23
C VAL A 141 2.13 13.37 -9.40
N VAL A 142 1.25 12.73 -8.67
CA VAL A 142 -0.20 12.96 -8.72
C VAL A 142 -0.69 13.33 -7.34
N GLY A 143 -1.57 14.29 -7.24
CA GLY A 143 -2.13 14.68 -5.96
C GLY A 143 -3.42 15.48 -6.06
N PRO A 144 -4.08 15.72 -4.92
CA PRO A 144 -5.22 16.61 -4.84
C PRO A 144 -4.78 18.05 -5.14
N SER A 145 -5.61 18.80 -5.88
CA SER A 145 -5.34 20.21 -6.20
C SER A 145 -6.04 21.19 -5.25
N GLY A 146 -6.85 20.71 -4.31
CA GLY A 146 -7.62 21.51 -3.37
C GLY A 146 -7.40 21.10 -1.91
N ARG A 147 -7.98 21.88 -0.98
CA ARG A 147 -8.02 21.51 0.44
C ARG A 147 -9.14 20.49 0.65
N ALA A 148 -8.78 19.32 1.17
CA ALA A 148 -9.76 18.30 1.53
C ALA A 148 -10.76 18.84 2.55
N ARG A 149 -12.05 18.92 2.18
CA ARG A 149 -13.13 19.39 3.06
C ARG A 149 -13.98 18.26 3.59
N ASP A 150 -14.01 17.09 2.94
CA ASP A 150 -14.93 16.01 3.27
C ASP A 150 -14.27 14.80 3.92
N ALA A 151 -15.07 14.06 4.69
CA ALA A 151 -14.72 12.72 5.13
C ALA A 151 -14.48 11.83 3.89
N GLY A 152 -13.33 11.15 3.83
CA GLY A 152 -12.97 10.28 2.71
C GLY A 152 -14.08 9.31 2.30
N GLN A 153 -13.89 8.63 1.19
CA GLN A 153 -14.83 7.64 0.66
C GLN A 153 -14.31 6.22 0.89
N VAL A 154 -15.23 5.30 1.16
CA VAL A 154 -14.91 3.86 1.16
C VAL A 154 -14.61 3.43 -0.27
N ALA A 155 -13.50 2.74 -0.45
CA ALA A 155 -13.05 2.29 -1.75
C ALA A 155 -13.28 0.77 -1.91
N ALA A 156 -14.39 0.40 -2.53
CA ALA A 156 -14.63 -0.97 -2.96
C ALA A 156 -14.08 -1.14 -4.38
N ASP A 157 -12.78 -1.47 -4.49
CA ASP A 157 -12.10 -1.61 -5.78
C ASP A 157 -12.22 -0.36 -6.68
N ALA A 158 -11.94 0.80 -6.11
CA ALA A 158 -12.08 2.07 -6.80
C ALA A 158 -10.86 2.39 -7.67
N GLU A 159 -11.09 3.05 -8.80
CA GLU A 159 -10.01 3.63 -9.59
C GLU A 159 -9.38 4.79 -8.82
N LEU A 160 -8.08 4.67 -8.56
CA LEU A 160 -7.30 5.71 -7.93
C LEU A 160 -6.77 6.70 -8.97
N VAL A 161 -6.02 6.20 -9.94
CA VAL A 161 -5.48 6.99 -11.07
C VAL A 161 -5.50 6.14 -12.33
N VAL A 162 -5.82 6.78 -13.45
CA VAL A 162 -5.76 6.20 -14.79
C VAL A 162 -4.65 6.87 -15.58
N PHE A 163 -3.66 6.08 -15.98
CA PHE A 163 -2.53 6.51 -16.79
C PHE A 163 -2.72 6.03 -18.22
N VAL A 164 -2.45 6.88 -19.19
CA VAL A 164 -2.35 6.51 -20.60
C VAL A 164 -0.93 6.76 -21.06
N PHE A 165 -0.26 5.70 -21.50
CA PHE A 165 1.09 5.77 -22.05
C PHE A 165 1.10 5.37 -23.52
N LYS A 166 2.06 5.90 -24.25
CA LYS A 166 2.39 5.48 -25.61
C LYS A 166 3.78 4.84 -25.60
N PRO A 167 3.91 3.55 -25.97
CA PRO A 167 5.18 2.92 -26.09
C PRO A 167 5.95 3.48 -27.27
N LEU A 168 7.22 3.84 -27.09
CA LEU A 168 8.06 4.48 -28.10
C LEU A 168 8.77 3.48 -29.01
N ARG A 169 9.13 2.32 -28.47
CA ARG A 169 9.85 1.26 -29.20
C ARG A 169 9.56 -0.11 -28.58
N ALA A 170 9.78 -1.17 -29.35
CA ALA A 170 9.64 -2.54 -28.85
C ALA A 170 10.65 -2.82 -27.72
N ALA A 171 10.19 -3.53 -26.68
CA ALA A 171 10.99 -3.95 -25.55
C ALA A 171 10.41 -5.23 -24.94
N ALA A 172 11.29 -6.09 -24.40
CA ALA A 172 10.90 -7.34 -23.78
C ALA A 172 9.99 -7.12 -22.53
N ALA A 173 10.24 -6.05 -21.80
CA ALA A 173 9.43 -5.63 -20.66
C ALA A 173 9.56 -4.13 -20.42
N VAL A 174 8.47 -3.52 -19.98
CA VAL A 174 8.42 -2.18 -19.42
C VAL A 174 7.82 -2.27 -18.02
N GLU A 175 8.31 -1.46 -17.11
CA GLU A 175 7.85 -1.45 -15.71
C GLU A 175 7.29 -0.09 -15.31
N LEU A 176 6.19 -0.12 -14.55
CA LEU A 176 5.72 1.02 -13.77
C LEU A 176 5.83 0.65 -12.29
N LYS A 177 6.39 1.54 -11.49
CA LYS A 177 6.55 1.32 -10.05
C LYS A 177 5.88 2.45 -9.27
N LEU A 178 5.09 2.07 -8.28
CA LEU A 178 4.57 3.01 -7.29
C LEU A 178 5.70 3.25 -6.27
N THR A 179 6.31 4.44 -6.32
CA THR A 179 7.45 4.81 -5.45
C THR A 179 7.01 5.48 -4.16
N SER A 180 5.85 6.14 -4.18
CA SER A 180 5.27 6.74 -3.00
C SER A 180 3.75 6.70 -3.06
N LEU A 181 3.12 6.36 -1.95
CA LEU A 181 1.68 6.44 -1.74
C LEU A 181 1.39 6.63 -0.26
N VAL A 182 0.66 7.66 0.07
CA VAL A 182 0.15 7.87 1.43
C VAL A 182 -1.37 7.94 1.36
N LEU A 183 -2.03 7.02 2.05
CA LEU A 183 -3.47 7.04 2.24
C LEU A 183 -3.78 7.53 3.65
N GLN A 184 -4.78 8.38 3.77
CA GLN A 184 -5.22 8.93 5.04
C GLN A 184 -6.67 8.58 5.28
N GLY A 185 -6.98 8.13 6.48
CA GLY A 185 -8.33 7.89 6.95
C GLY A 185 -9.02 9.15 7.46
N ALA A 186 -10.18 8.96 8.06
CA ALA A 186 -10.86 10.00 8.82
C ALA A 186 -9.92 10.59 9.88
N ALA A 187 -9.99 11.87 10.13
CA ALA A 187 -9.12 12.63 11.03
C ALA A 187 -7.63 12.68 10.63
N GLY A 188 -7.29 12.38 9.37
CA GLY A 188 -5.92 12.52 8.86
C GLY A 188 -4.93 11.44 9.34
N LYS A 189 -5.41 10.38 10.00
CA LYS A 189 -4.55 9.25 10.39
C LYS A 189 -4.11 8.47 9.15
N PRO A 190 -2.82 8.11 9.01
CA PRO A 190 -2.38 7.29 7.91
C PRO A 190 -3.05 5.90 7.95
N ILE A 191 -3.53 5.45 6.79
CA ILE A 191 -3.99 4.08 6.58
C ILE A 191 -2.83 3.31 5.96
N PRO A 192 -2.35 2.24 6.59
CA PRO A 192 -1.33 1.41 5.97
C PRO A 192 -1.88 0.79 4.69
N ALA A 193 -1.07 0.80 3.64
CA ALA A 193 -1.39 0.19 2.36
C ALA A 193 -0.37 -0.88 2.00
N GLU A 194 -0.83 -1.97 1.44
CA GLU A 194 0.05 -2.93 0.79
C GLU A 194 0.41 -2.38 -0.59
N PRO A 195 1.69 -2.01 -0.83
CA PRO A 195 2.09 -1.48 -2.12
C PRO A 195 2.00 -2.59 -3.18
N PRO A 196 1.49 -2.29 -4.38
CA PRO A 196 1.50 -3.25 -5.46
C PRO A 196 2.95 -3.52 -5.90
N GLY A 197 3.22 -4.72 -6.37
CA GLY A 197 4.43 -4.98 -7.13
C GLY A 197 4.53 -4.09 -8.37
N ALA A 198 5.65 -4.11 -9.08
CA ALA A 198 5.76 -3.38 -10.33
C ALA A 198 4.76 -3.93 -11.36
N TYR A 199 4.04 -3.06 -12.06
CA TYR A 199 3.32 -3.45 -13.26
C TYR A 199 4.31 -3.72 -14.38
N ARG A 200 4.10 -4.78 -15.13
CA ARG A 200 4.96 -5.19 -16.25
C ARG A 200 4.15 -5.49 -17.50
N ALA A 201 4.62 -5.02 -18.63
CA ALA A 201 4.08 -5.36 -19.95
C ALA A 201 5.19 -5.53 -20.97
N ALA A 202 4.98 -6.41 -21.95
CA ALA A 202 5.86 -6.54 -23.10
C ALA A 202 5.42 -5.57 -24.20
N ILE A 203 6.37 -4.87 -24.85
CA ILE A 203 6.08 -3.99 -25.97
C ILE A 203 6.47 -4.75 -27.25
N THR A 204 5.47 -5.11 -28.03
CA THR A 204 5.65 -5.72 -29.38
C THR A 204 5.83 -4.65 -30.44
N PRO A 205 6.42 -5.00 -31.58
CA PRO A 205 6.54 -4.10 -32.73
C PRO A 205 5.20 -3.57 -33.25
#